data_f5f68aa772db154f0d434be3dfc8a0e0
#
_entry.id   f5f68aa772db154f0d434be3dfc8a0e0
#
_cell.length_a   1.000
_cell.length_b   1.000
_cell.length_c   1.000
_cell.angle_alpha   90.00
_cell.angle_beta   90.00
_cell.angle_gamma   90.00
#
_symmetry.space_group_name_H-M   'P 1'
#
loop_
_entity.id
_entity.type
_entity.pdbx_description
1 polymer ?
#
loop_
_entity_poly.entity_id
_entity_poly.type
_entity_poly.pdbx_seq_one_letter_code
_entity_poly.pdbx_strand_id
1 'polypeptide(L)'
;MILEAFSGPLDLLLYLIRKQDLDILDIPVAEITRQYMEYVEFMQQIQLDLASEYLVMAATLAEIKSRMLLPKPVDEEDDDGEDPRAALVRRLQEYERFRSAA
;
A
#
# COMPACT_ATOMS: atom_id res chain seq x y z
N MET A 1 -18.77 -3.77 11.89
CA MET A 1 -17.88 -2.93 11.11
C MET A 1 -16.46 -3.37 11.31
N ILE A 2 -15.73 -3.46 10.26
CA ILE A 2 -14.41 -4.07 10.33
C ILE A 2 -13.29 -3.08 10.49
N LEU A 3 -13.60 -1.81 10.69
CA LEU A 3 -12.53 -0.82 10.81
C LEU A 3 -11.58 -1.12 11.94
N GLU A 4 -12.10 -1.67 13.02
CA GLU A 4 -11.26 -1.97 14.17
C GLU A 4 -10.48 -3.26 14.01
N ALA A 5 -10.72 -3.98 12.94
CA ALA A 5 -10.03 -5.23 12.73
C ALA A 5 -8.63 -5.02 12.14
N PHE A 6 -8.32 -3.84 11.70
CA PHE A 6 -7.03 -3.58 11.08
C PHE A 6 -6.04 -3.05 12.11
N SER A 7 -4.85 -3.63 12.10
CA SER A 7 -3.79 -3.22 13.01
C SER A 7 -2.97 -2.06 12.46
N GLY A 8 -3.32 -1.54 11.32
CA GLY A 8 -2.61 -0.45 10.74
C GLY A 8 -2.70 -0.49 9.22
N PRO A 9 -2.00 0.43 8.55
CA PRO A 9 -2.12 0.51 7.10
C PRO A 9 -1.62 -0.72 6.37
N LEU A 10 -0.58 -1.38 6.87
CA LEU A 10 -0.11 -2.59 6.21
C LEU A 10 -1.15 -3.70 6.29
N ASP A 11 -1.86 -3.78 7.42
CA ASP A 11 -2.89 -4.78 7.56
C ASP A 11 -4.03 -4.52 6.58
N LEU A 12 -4.40 -3.26 6.41
CA LEU A 12 -5.43 -2.91 5.45
C LEU A 12 -5.01 -3.28 4.04
N LEU A 13 -3.75 -3.00 3.69
CA LEU A 13 -3.28 -3.35 2.36
C LEU A 13 -3.30 -4.86 2.13
N LEU A 14 -2.87 -5.63 3.12
CA LEU A 14 -2.93 -7.08 2.99
C LEU A 14 -4.35 -7.57 2.81
N TYR A 15 -5.29 -6.96 3.54
CA TYR A 15 -6.69 -7.33 3.39
C TYR A 15 -7.16 -7.10 1.96
N LEU A 16 -6.81 -5.95 1.38
CA LEU A 16 -7.24 -5.65 0.02
C LEU A 16 -6.59 -6.61 -0.97
N ILE A 17 -5.34 -6.94 -0.76
CA ILE A 17 -4.64 -7.83 -1.66
C ILE A 17 -5.25 -9.23 -1.60
N ARG A 18 -5.51 -9.72 -0.41
CA ARG A 18 -6.04 -11.07 -0.26
C ARG A 18 -7.49 -11.17 -0.69
N LYS A 19 -8.25 -10.13 -0.44
CA LYS A 19 -9.66 -10.12 -0.81
C LYS A 19 -9.82 -10.31 -2.31
N GLN A 20 -8.90 -9.79 -3.10
CA GLN A 20 -8.97 -9.86 -4.54
C GLN A 20 -8.03 -10.90 -5.13
N ASP A 21 -7.39 -11.67 -4.27
CA ASP A 21 -6.48 -12.72 -4.72
C ASP A 21 -5.36 -12.16 -5.60
N LEU A 22 -4.81 -11.03 -5.18
CA LEU A 22 -3.74 -10.39 -5.93
C LEU A 22 -2.38 -10.94 -5.50
N ASP A 23 -1.41 -10.77 -6.38
CA ASP A 23 -0.05 -11.22 -6.10
C ASP A 23 0.69 -10.12 -5.34
N ILE A 24 1.15 -10.45 -4.14
CA ILE A 24 1.84 -9.46 -3.33
C ILE A 24 3.14 -9.00 -3.99
N LEU A 25 3.71 -9.84 -4.85
CA LEU A 25 4.94 -9.48 -5.54
C LEU A 25 4.68 -8.67 -6.79
N ASP A 26 3.43 -8.53 -7.20
CA ASP A 26 3.09 -7.80 -8.42
C ASP A 26 1.82 -7.02 -8.19
N ILE A 27 1.86 -6.10 -7.25
CA ILE A 27 0.68 -5.35 -6.84
C ILE A 27 0.29 -4.34 -7.91
N PRO A 28 -0.98 -4.34 -8.33
CA PRO A 28 -1.45 -3.27 -9.24
C PRO A 28 -1.67 -1.99 -8.44
N VAL A 29 -0.64 -1.15 -8.40
CA VAL A 29 -0.60 -0.05 -7.45
C VAL A 29 -1.72 0.95 -7.68
N ALA A 30 -2.04 1.25 -8.95
CA ALA A 30 -3.08 2.24 -9.20
C ALA A 30 -4.42 1.79 -8.62
N GLU A 31 -4.74 0.52 -8.82
CA GLU A 31 -6.00 -0.01 -8.32
C GLU A 31 -6.01 -0.11 -6.80
N ILE A 32 -4.91 -0.59 -6.23
CA ILE A 32 -4.81 -0.71 -4.79
C ILE A 32 -4.86 0.67 -4.13
N THR A 33 -4.20 1.65 -4.73
CA THR A 33 -4.24 3.01 -4.18
C THR A 33 -5.66 3.54 -4.17
N ARG A 34 -6.40 3.32 -5.26
CA ARG A 34 -7.77 3.80 -5.32
C ARG A 34 -8.63 3.16 -4.23
N GLN A 35 -8.50 1.86 -4.07
CA GLN A 35 -9.31 1.17 -3.06
C GLN A 35 -8.89 1.56 -1.66
N TYR A 36 -7.59 1.73 -1.44
CA TYR A 36 -7.11 2.15 -0.13
C TYR A 36 -7.67 3.51 0.23
N MET A 37 -7.66 4.44 -0.74
CA MET A 37 -8.19 5.78 -0.46
C MET A 37 -9.68 5.75 -0.17
N GLU A 38 -10.42 4.87 -0.82
CA GLU A 38 -11.84 4.76 -0.51
C GLU A 38 -12.05 4.33 0.94
N TYR A 39 -11.25 3.37 1.40
CA TYR A 39 -11.36 2.94 2.79
C TYR A 39 -10.97 4.04 3.74
N VAL A 40 -9.89 4.77 3.44
CA VAL A 40 -9.44 5.84 4.32
C VAL A 40 -10.48 6.95 4.41
N GLU A 41 -11.05 7.32 3.27
CA GLU A 41 -12.07 8.36 3.29
C GLU A 41 -13.29 7.93 4.09
N PHE A 42 -13.67 6.66 3.96
CA PHE A 42 -14.79 6.16 4.74
C PHE A 42 -14.47 6.19 6.23
N MET A 43 -13.28 5.78 6.58
CA MET A 43 -12.88 5.80 7.99
C MET A 43 -12.85 7.22 8.55
N GLN A 44 -12.41 8.18 7.74
CA GLN A 44 -12.37 9.56 8.20
C GLN A 44 -13.75 10.13 8.43
N GLN A 45 -14.73 9.67 7.69
CA GLN A 45 -16.09 10.12 7.91
C GLN A 45 -16.64 9.64 9.24
N ILE A 46 -16.16 8.50 9.70
CA ILE A 46 -16.61 7.94 10.96
C ILE A 46 -15.78 8.46 12.13
N GLN A 47 -14.46 8.51 11.94
CA GLN A 47 -13.54 8.93 12.96
C GLN A 47 -12.60 9.98 12.40
N LEU A 48 -12.79 11.22 12.80
CA LEU A 48 -11.99 12.31 12.25
C LEU A 48 -10.55 12.26 12.70
N ASP A 49 -10.29 11.71 13.87
CA ASP A 49 -8.92 11.64 14.36
C ASP A 49 -8.30 10.30 14.05
N LEU A 50 -8.56 9.82 12.85
CA LEU A 50 -7.94 8.61 12.37
C LEU A 50 -6.42 8.75 12.42
N ALA A 51 -5.76 7.67 12.76
CA ALA A 51 -4.32 7.69 12.93
C ALA A 51 -3.64 8.20 11.66
N SER A 52 -2.65 9.06 11.87
CA SER A 52 -1.94 9.65 10.75
C SER A 52 -1.17 8.60 9.96
N GLU A 53 -0.92 7.44 10.53
CA GLU A 53 -0.24 6.37 9.80
C GLU A 53 -0.97 6.01 8.52
N TYR A 54 -2.30 6.03 8.55
CA TYR A 54 -3.06 5.71 7.34
C TYR A 54 -2.86 6.76 6.27
N LEU A 55 -2.74 8.02 6.67
CA LEU A 55 -2.51 9.09 5.71
C LEU A 55 -1.08 9.08 5.19
N VAL A 56 -0.12 8.70 6.03
CA VAL A 56 1.26 8.57 5.58
C VAL A 56 1.35 7.46 4.54
N MET A 57 0.68 6.35 4.79
CA MET A 57 0.69 5.27 3.80
C MET A 57 0.00 5.70 2.51
N ALA A 58 -1.06 6.49 2.60
CA ALA A 58 -1.72 7.00 1.40
C ALA A 58 -0.75 7.83 0.58
N ALA A 59 0.05 8.66 1.23
CA ALA A 59 1.05 9.45 0.51
C ALA A 59 2.10 8.54 -0.12
N THR A 60 2.49 7.49 0.58
CA THR A 60 3.45 6.55 0.04
C THR A 60 2.90 5.86 -1.21
N LEU A 61 1.65 5.42 -1.15
CA LEU A 61 1.04 4.78 -2.31
C LEU A 61 0.92 5.75 -3.48
N ALA A 62 0.58 6.99 -3.19
CA ALA A 62 0.45 7.99 -4.26
C ALA A 62 1.80 8.23 -4.92
N GLU A 63 2.87 8.26 -4.12
CA GLU A 63 4.20 8.44 -4.69
C GLU A 63 4.59 7.26 -5.56
N ILE A 64 4.35 6.04 -5.07
CA ILE A 64 4.68 4.86 -5.85
C ILE A 64 3.88 4.84 -7.15
N LYS A 65 2.59 5.16 -7.06
CA LYS A 65 1.76 5.20 -8.25
C LYS A 65 2.29 6.19 -9.25
N SER A 66 2.69 7.37 -8.78
CA SER A 66 3.21 8.38 -9.66
C SER A 66 4.49 7.89 -10.35
N ARG A 67 5.38 7.26 -9.62
CA ARG A 67 6.61 6.76 -10.19
C ARG A 67 6.37 5.65 -11.19
N MET A 68 5.35 4.82 -10.94
CA MET A 68 5.02 3.77 -11.88
C MET A 68 4.46 4.31 -13.18
N LEU A 69 3.78 5.45 -13.13
CA LEU A 69 3.15 6.02 -14.31
C LEU A 69 4.07 6.92 -15.11
N LEU A 70 5.18 7.39 -14.52
CA LEU A 70 6.09 8.27 -15.23
C LEU A 70 6.96 7.46 -16.17
N PRO A 71 7.21 7.97 -17.36
CA PRO A 71 8.12 7.31 -18.27
C PRO A 71 9.52 7.36 -17.70
N LYS A 72 10.26 6.28 -17.86
CA LYS A 72 11.59 6.21 -17.33
C LYS A 72 12.56 6.87 -18.28
N PRO A 73 13.29 7.90 -17.86
CA PRO A 73 14.26 8.53 -18.74
C PRO A 73 15.36 7.55 -19.10
N VAL A 74 15.87 7.71 -20.29
CA VAL A 74 16.90 6.80 -20.79
C VAL A 74 18.16 6.91 -19.98
N ASP A 75 18.45 8.09 -19.46
CA ASP A 75 19.70 8.29 -18.75
C ASP A 75 19.68 7.75 -17.36
N GLU A 76 18.60 7.23 -16.88
CA GLU A 76 18.56 6.74 -15.52
C GLU A 76 18.85 5.29 -15.41
N GLU A 77 19.64 4.82 -16.29
CA GLU A 77 19.98 3.42 -16.23
C GLU A 77 20.89 3.12 -15.08
N ASP A 78 21.57 4.09 -14.55
CA ASP A 78 22.35 3.82 -13.37
C ASP A 78 21.45 3.68 -12.17
N ASP A 79 20.21 4.04 -12.27
CA ASP A 79 19.24 3.61 -11.31
C ASP A 79 19.29 2.10 -11.32
N ASP A 80 19.36 1.46 -10.18
CA ASP A 80 19.48 0.02 -10.16
C ASP A 80 18.26 -0.66 -10.74
N GLY A 81 17.37 0.06 -11.34
CA GLY A 81 16.22 -0.57 -11.94
C GLY A 81 15.27 -1.17 -10.95
N GLU A 82 15.37 -0.78 -9.70
CA GLU A 82 14.49 -1.31 -8.70
C GLU A 82 13.07 -0.84 -8.94
N ASP A 83 12.14 -1.77 -8.82
CA ASP A 83 10.73 -1.48 -8.94
C ASP A 83 10.33 -0.50 -7.85
N PRO A 84 9.61 0.58 -8.17
CA PRO A 84 9.17 1.50 -7.11
C PRO A 84 8.36 0.84 -6.02
N ARG A 85 7.78 -0.32 -6.30
CA ARG A 85 7.00 -1.04 -5.29
C ARG A 85 7.86 -1.87 -4.36
N ALA A 86 9.17 -1.98 -4.63
CA ALA A 86 9.99 -2.98 -3.94
C ALA A 86 9.99 -2.80 -2.44
N ALA A 87 10.13 -1.56 -1.96
CA ALA A 87 10.17 -1.33 -0.53
C ALA A 87 8.84 -1.69 0.11
N LEU A 88 7.74 -1.34 -0.55
CA LEU A 88 6.43 -1.66 -0.01
C LEU A 88 6.21 -3.15 0.03
N VAL A 89 6.61 -3.85 -1.02
CA VAL A 89 6.46 -5.30 -1.06
C VAL A 89 7.23 -5.95 0.10
N ARG A 90 8.44 -5.47 0.36
CA ARG A 90 9.23 -6.02 1.45
C ARG A 90 8.55 -5.79 2.79
N ARG A 91 7.98 -4.60 2.99
CA ARG A 91 7.28 -4.32 4.24
C ARG A 91 6.05 -5.21 4.40
N LEU A 92 5.32 -5.42 3.32
CA LEU A 92 4.15 -6.28 3.38
C LEU A 92 4.54 -7.72 3.67
N GLN A 93 5.61 -8.20 3.08
CA GLN A 93 6.07 -9.56 3.32
C GLN A 93 6.51 -9.73 4.77
N GLU A 94 7.22 -8.75 5.30
CA GLU A 94 7.67 -8.81 6.67
C GLU A 94 6.50 -8.78 7.64
N TYR A 95 5.52 -7.94 7.34
CA TYR A 95 4.34 -7.86 8.19
C TYR A 95 3.56 -9.16 8.15
N GLU A 96 3.42 -9.74 6.97
CA GLU A 96 2.71 -11.00 6.83
C GLU A 96 3.39 -12.10 7.61
N ARG A 97 4.71 -12.12 7.56
CA ARG A 97 5.47 -13.12 8.31
C ARG A 97 5.31 -12.91 9.80
N PHE A 98 5.32 -11.66 10.24
CA PHE A 98 5.13 -11.34 11.64
C PHE A 98 3.76 -11.82 12.12
N ARG A 99 2.73 -11.58 11.35
CA ARG A 99 1.39 -12.02 11.72
C ARG A 99 1.31 -13.54 11.80
N SER A 100 1.95 -14.21 10.86
CA SER A 100 1.90 -15.67 10.85
C SER A 100 2.63 -16.25 12.04
N ALA A 101 3.69 -15.60 12.49
CA ALA A 101 4.45 -16.08 13.62
C ALA A 101 3.72 -15.87 14.93
N ALA A 102 2.85 -14.89 14.98
CA ALA A 102 2.09 -14.64 16.18
C ALA A 102 0.98 -15.66 16.34
#